data_2368087afa34820c8dca4b4265f6ab58
#
_entry.id   2368087afa34820c8dca4b4265f6ab58
#
_cell.length_a   1.000
_cell.length_b   1.000
_cell.length_c   1.000
_cell.angle_alpha   90.00
_cell.angle_beta   90.00
_cell.angle_gamma   90.00
#
_symmetry.space_group_name_H-M   'P 1'
#
loop_
_entity.id
_entity.type
_entity.pdbx_description
1 polymer ?
#
loop_
_entity_poly.entity_id
_entity_poly.type
_entity_poly.pdbx_seq_one_letter_code
_entity_poly.pdbx_strand_id
1 'polypeptide(L)'
;NTLRFLLGNLAGFDEAEKLPLAEMPELERWVLHRLHALGAMILDAGGRFDYHQIFIELHNFCTLELSAFYLDIRKDTLYCDRADSTMRRAARTTLDHIFDCLVRWLAPILCFTAEEAWLARHPGEETSVHLQQYPELPTAWSDPALAEKWEKIRKVRRVVTGALELERAEKRIGSSLEAHPQVYLDEAFAGIMAGTDSAEIFITSDATLETGPPPAGAFTLDDVPGVAVANGPAAGEKCVRCFRILPEVPADADEGICGRCTDAVANFPAAAE
;
A
#
# COMPACT_ATOMS: atom_id res chain seq x y z
N ASN A 1 -11.66 11.82 0.59
CA ASN A 1 -11.51 10.59 -0.22
C ASN A 1 -10.77 9.49 0.56
N THR A 2 -9.64 9.81 1.21
CA THR A 2 -8.88 8.81 1.99
C THR A 2 -9.72 8.20 3.11
N LEU A 3 -10.38 9.00 3.94
CA LEU A 3 -11.28 8.49 4.99
C LEU A 3 -12.40 7.60 4.43
N ARG A 4 -12.99 7.97 3.30
CA ARG A 4 -14.01 7.15 2.62
C ARG A 4 -13.46 5.79 2.17
N PHE A 5 -12.24 5.76 1.62
CA PHE A 5 -11.58 4.50 1.25
C PHE A 5 -11.32 3.62 2.47
N LEU A 6 -10.83 4.22 3.56
CA LEU A 6 -10.58 3.51 4.81
C LEU A 6 -11.87 2.91 5.38
N LEU A 7 -12.95 3.69 5.49
CA LEU A 7 -14.25 3.23 5.99
C LEU A 7 -14.79 2.06 5.17
N GLY A 8 -14.71 2.13 3.83
CA GLY A 8 -15.17 1.03 2.97
C GLY A 8 -14.39 -0.27 3.19
N ASN A 9 -13.06 -0.18 3.38
CA ASN A 9 -12.22 -1.34 3.61
C ASN A 9 -12.22 -1.84 5.07
N LEU A 10 -12.72 -1.03 6.00
CA LEU A 10 -12.89 -1.38 7.41
C LEU A 10 -14.31 -1.88 7.74
N ALA A 11 -15.19 -2.00 6.77
CA ALA A 11 -16.52 -2.57 6.99
C ALA A 11 -16.39 -3.98 7.59
N GLY A 12 -17.07 -4.23 8.72
CA GLY A 12 -17.02 -5.51 9.43
C GLY A 12 -15.67 -5.85 10.09
N PHE A 13 -14.75 -4.88 10.19
CA PHE A 13 -13.49 -5.09 10.94
C PHE A 13 -13.73 -5.05 12.44
N ASP A 14 -13.16 -6.01 13.15
CA ASP A 14 -13.21 -6.06 14.61
C ASP A 14 -11.81 -6.26 15.25
N GLU A 15 -11.76 -6.14 16.59
CA GLU A 15 -10.52 -6.26 17.35
C GLU A 15 -9.84 -7.63 17.21
N ALA A 16 -10.59 -8.71 16.93
CA ALA A 16 -10.05 -10.06 16.78
C ALA A 16 -9.24 -10.21 15.46
N GLU A 17 -9.47 -9.33 14.49
CA GLU A 17 -8.67 -9.30 13.28
C GLU A 17 -7.29 -8.65 13.48
N LYS A 18 -7.12 -7.81 14.51
CA LYS A 18 -5.87 -7.06 14.72
C LYS A 18 -4.68 -7.98 14.90
N LEU A 19 -3.59 -7.62 14.26
CA LEU A 19 -2.30 -8.28 14.43
C LEU A 19 -1.37 -7.44 15.30
N PRO A 20 -0.58 -8.09 16.18
CA PRO A 20 0.47 -7.40 16.93
C PRO A 20 1.60 -6.96 15.98
N LEU A 21 2.35 -5.92 16.37
CA LEU A 21 3.46 -5.36 15.58
C LEU A 21 4.48 -6.41 15.11
N ALA A 22 4.75 -7.42 15.93
CA ALA A 22 5.71 -8.48 15.64
C ALA A 22 5.28 -9.40 14.47
N GLU A 23 3.98 -9.45 14.18
CA GLU A 23 3.42 -10.24 13.06
C GLU A 23 3.14 -9.38 11.82
N MET A 24 3.37 -8.07 11.90
CA MET A 24 3.15 -7.15 10.80
C MET A 24 4.26 -7.28 9.75
N PRO A 25 3.92 -7.37 8.44
CA PRO A 25 4.88 -7.26 7.36
C PRO A 25 5.62 -5.91 7.35
N GLU A 26 6.74 -5.84 6.65
CA GLU A 26 7.58 -4.64 6.65
C GLU A 26 6.87 -3.38 6.14
N LEU A 27 6.04 -3.50 5.11
CA LEU A 27 5.33 -2.36 4.53
C LEU A 27 4.33 -1.76 5.54
N GLU A 28 3.61 -2.59 6.27
CA GLU A 28 2.73 -2.18 7.36
C GLU A 28 3.50 -1.50 8.49
N ARG A 29 4.61 -2.09 8.92
CA ARG A 29 5.49 -1.48 9.95
C ARG A 29 6.06 -0.14 9.51
N TRP A 30 6.39 0.00 8.22
CA TRP A 30 6.81 1.29 7.66
C TRP A 30 5.69 2.34 7.77
N VAL A 31 4.44 2.00 7.47
CA VAL A 31 3.30 2.91 7.63
C VAL A 31 3.11 3.32 9.10
N LEU A 32 3.23 2.35 10.03
CA LEU A 32 3.15 2.64 11.46
C LEU A 32 4.27 3.58 11.91
N HIS A 33 5.50 3.39 11.41
CA HIS A 33 6.60 4.33 11.64
C HIS A 33 6.25 5.74 11.13
N ARG A 34 5.67 5.85 9.94
CA ARG A 34 5.26 7.14 9.37
C ARG A 34 4.17 7.82 10.22
N LEU A 35 3.20 7.06 10.71
CA LEU A 35 2.18 7.58 11.65
C LEU A 35 2.83 8.11 12.94
N HIS A 36 3.78 7.36 13.50
CA HIS A 36 4.49 7.80 14.71
C HIS A 36 5.25 9.13 14.48
N ALA A 37 5.98 9.24 13.37
CA ALA A 37 6.69 10.47 13.02
C ALA A 37 5.74 11.66 12.79
N LEU A 38 4.61 11.42 12.08
CA LEU A 38 3.58 12.44 11.87
C LEU A 38 2.92 12.87 13.18
N GLY A 39 2.62 11.94 14.08
CA GLY A 39 2.02 12.25 15.38
C GLY A 39 2.89 13.20 16.20
N ALA A 40 4.20 12.95 16.25
CA ALA A 40 5.15 13.84 16.94
C ALA A 40 5.17 15.25 16.31
N MET A 41 5.19 15.33 14.98
CA MET A 41 5.17 16.61 14.25
C MET A 41 3.85 17.37 14.48
N ILE A 42 2.71 16.67 14.44
CA ILE A 42 1.38 17.28 14.63
C ILE A 42 1.22 17.84 16.04
N LEU A 43 1.71 17.14 17.07
CA LEU A 43 1.68 17.62 18.44
C LEU A 43 2.53 18.89 18.59
N ASP A 44 3.73 18.93 18.03
CA ASP A 44 4.61 20.10 18.07
C ASP A 44 4.01 21.29 17.30
N ALA A 45 3.57 21.09 16.06
CA ALA A 45 2.97 22.12 15.23
C ALA A 45 1.64 22.62 15.81
N GLY A 46 0.82 21.72 16.36
CA GLY A 46 -0.45 22.06 17.02
C GLY A 46 -0.22 22.92 18.26
N GLY A 47 0.80 22.61 19.08
CA GLY A 47 1.20 23.44 20.24
C GLY A 47 1.64 24.86 19.87
N ARG A 48 2.08 25.06 18.63
CA ARG A 48 2.45 26.38 18.07
C ARG A 48 1.36 27.00 17.21
N PHE A 49 0.20 26.35 17.09
CA PHE A 49 -0.91 26.75 16.19
C PHE A 49 -0.51 26.80 14.70
N ASP A 50 0.51 26.04 14.28
CA ASP A 50 0.96 25.96 12.89
C ASP A 50 0.12 24.94 12.10
N TYR A 51 -1.14 25.23 11.89
CA TYR A 51 -2.06 24.40 11.12
C TYR A 51 -1.69 24.29 9.64
N HIS A 52 -0.91 25.24 9.10
CA HIS A 52 -0.43 25.16 7.72
C HIS A 52 0.54 24.01 7.52
N GLN A 53 1.49 23.84 8.45
CA GLN A 53 2.40 22.69 8.43
C GLN A 53 1.64 21.38 8.57
N ILE A 54 0.70 21.30 9.51
CA ILE A 54 -0.15 20.10 9.69
C ILE A 54 -0.88 19.74 8.40
N PHE A 55 -1.48 20.73 7.73
CA PHE A 55 -2.20 20.52 6.47
C PHE A 55 -1.28 19.97 5.38
N ILE A 56 -0.11 20.56 5.16
CA ILE A 56 0.83 20.14 4.12
C ILE A 56 1.26 18.68 4.36
N GLU A 57 1.68 18.36 5.57
CA GLU A 57 2.17 17.02 5.90
C GLU A 57 1.08 15.96 5.80
N LEU A 58 -0.13 16.23 6.30
CA LEU A 58 -1.26 15.31 6.16
C LEU A 58 -1.71 15.15 4.70
N HIS A 59 -1.69 16.25 3.92
CA HIS A 59 -2.01 16.18 2.50
C HIS A 59 -0.99 15.31 1.75
N ASN A 60 0.30 15.52 1.98
CA ASN A 60 1.36 14.72 1.36
C ASN A 60 1.27 13.25 1.78
N PHE A 61 1.06 12.98 3.06
CA PHE A 61 0.85 11.62 3.54
C PHE A 61 -0.33 10.94 2.84
N CYS A 62 -1.49 11.59 2.77
CA CYS A 62 -2.68 11.02 2.13
C CYS A 62 -2.50 10.81 0.62
N THR A 63 -1.82 11.73 -0.08
CA THR A 63 -1.70 11.68 -1.55
C THR A 63 -0.53 10.84 -2.02
N LEU A 64 0.66 11.07 -1.48
CA LEU A 64 1.90 10.48 -1.98
C LEU A 64 2.28 9.17 -1.28
N GLU A 65 1.98 9.05 0.02
CA GLU A 65 2.38 7.87 0.78
C GLU A 65 1.23 6.86 0.90
N LEU A 66 0.01 7.30 1.10
CA LEU A 66 -1.15 6.39 1.16
C LEU A 66 -1.69 6.10 -0.24
N SER A 67 -2.30 7.08 -0.93
CA SER A 67 -3.04 6.80 -2.17
C SER A 67 -2.15 6.30 -3.29
N ALA A 68 -1.01 6.97 -3.56
CA ALA A 68 -0.13 6.63 -4.68
C ALA A 68 0.85 5.49 -4.38
N PHE A 69 0.94 5.03 -3.13
CA PHE A 69 1.90 4.00 -2.76
C PHE A 69 1.25 2.89 -1.93
N TYR A 70 1.04 3.08 -0.63
CA TYR A 70 0.62 2.01 0.28
C TYR A 70 -0.73 1.37 -0.13
N LEU A 71 -1.76 2.19 -0.28
CA LEU A 71 -3.10 1.71 -0.63
C LEU A 71 -3.13 1.13 -2.04
N ASP A 72 -2.34 1.67 -2.96
CA ASP A 72 -2.25 1.16 -4.33
C ASP A 72 -1.67 -0.26 -4.37
N ILE A 73 -0.59 -0.51 -3.62
CA ILE A 73 0.01 -1.84 -3.46
C ILE A 73 -0.99 -2.79 -2.77
N ARG A 74 -1.67 -2.36 -1.70
CA ARG A 74 -2.54 -3.23 -0.89
C ARG A 74 -3.95 -3.45 -1.46
N LYS A 75 -4.33 -2.81 -2.56
CA LYS A 75 -5.62 -3.06 -3.22
C LYS A 75 -5.84 -4.53 -3.56
N ASP A 76 -4.84 -5.17 -4.14
CA ASP A 76 -4.93 -6.57 -4.51
C ASP A 76 -5.15 -7.47 -3.29
N THR A 77 -4.36 -7.29 -2.24
CA THR A 77 -4.51 -7.98 -0.96
C THR A 77 -5.89 -7.75 -0.33
N LEU A 78 -6.35 -6.50 -0.26
CA LEU A 78 -7.63 -6.16 0.37
C LEU A 78 -8.83 -6.78 -0.36
N TYR A 79 -8.77 -6.90 -1.70
CA TYR A 79 -9.89 -7.34 -2.51
C TYR A 79 -9.81 -8.81 -2.94
N CYS A 80 -8.60 -9.37 -3.04
CA CYS A 80 -8.41 -10.69 -3.62
C CYS A 80 -7.99 -11.77 -2.62
N ASP A 81 -7.37 -11.43 -1.49
CA ASP A 81 -6.97 -12.41 -0.51
C ASP A 81 -8.14 -12.92 0.35
N ARG A 82 -7.94 -14.09 0.95
CA ARG A 82 -8.84 -14.64 1.97
C ARG A 82 -9.04 -13.66 3.12
N ALA A 83 -10.22 -13.68 3.70
CA ALA A 83 -10.57 -12.82 4.84
C ALA A 83 -9.63 -13.02 6.04
N ASP A 84 -9.19 -14.26 6.28
CA ASP A 84 -8.35 -14.69 7.38
C ASP A 84 -6.84 -14.68 7.06
N SER A 85 -6.43 -14.26 5.85
CA SER A 85 -5.00 -14.20 5.51
C SER A 85 -4.26 -13.19 6.38
N THR A 86 -3.06 -13.54 6.82
CA THR A 86 -2.20 -12.66 7.63
C THR A 86 -1.96 -11.32 6.92
N MET A 87 -1.71 -11.35 5.62
CA MET A 87 -1.44 -10.14 4.84
C MET A 87 -2.66 -9.20 4.82
N ARG A 88 -3.87 -9.74 4.58
CA ARG A 88 -5.10 -8.94 4.58
C ARG A 88 -5.43 -8.40 5.96
N ARG A 89 -5.29 -9.22 7.01
CA ARG A 89 -5.47 -8.80 8.41
C ARG A 89 -4.47 -7.71 8.80
N ALA A 90 -3.19 -7.85 8.43
CA ALA A 90 -2.17 -6.84 8.66
C ALA A 90 -2.52 -5.51 7.97
N ALA A 91 -2.91 -5.57 6.69
CA ALA A 91 -3.36 -4.39 5.96
C ALA A 91 -4.56 -3.72 6.65
N ARG A 92 -5.61 -4.47 7.02
CA ARG A 92 -6.78 -3.91 7.71
C ARG A 92 -6.46 -3.35 9.10
N THR A 93 -5.57 -4.01 9.85
CA THR A 93 -5.05 -3.47 11.12
C THR A 93 -4.37 -2.11 10.92
N THR A 94 -3.56 -2.01 9.87
CA THR A 94 -2.89 -0.75 9.52
C THR A 94 -3.89 0.31 9.08
N LEU A 95 -4.91 -0.05 8.28
CA LEU A 95 -5.98 0.88 7.89
C LEU A 95 -6.75 1.41 9.11
N ASP A 96 -6.99 0.57 10.12
CA ASP A 96 -7.63 0.98 11.37
C ASP A 96 -6.80 2.04 12.12
N HIS A 97 -5.51 1.81 12.26
CA HIS A 97 -4.60 2.79 12.85
C HIS A 97 -4.51 4.10 12.05
N ILE A 98 -4.45 4.00 10.70
CA ILE A 98 -4.46 5.19 9.83
C ILE A 98 -5.77 5.97 10.03
N PHE A 99 -6.92 5.28 10.05
CA PHE A 99 -8.22 5.92 10.23
C PHE A 99 -8.29 6.66 11.57
N ASP A 100 -7.94 5.98 12.66
CA ASP A 100 -7.97 6.55 14.01
C ASP A 100 -7.09 7.79 14.14
N CYS A 101 -5.89 7.76 13.56
CA CYS A 101 -4.99 8.90 13.52
C CYS A 101 -5.56 10.05 12.67
N LEU A 102 -5.91 9.77 11.42
CA LEU A 102 -6.32 10.82 10.49
C LEU A 102 -7.61 11.52 10.92
N VAL A 103 -8.61 10.77 11.39
CA VAL A 103 -9.89 11.37 11.76
C VAL A 103 -9.76 12.32 12.95
N ARG A 104 -8.93 11.98 13.94
CA ARG A 104 -8.67 12.83 15.11
C ARG A 104 -7.78 14.02 14.77
N TRP A 105 -6.72 13.82 13.97
CA TRP A 105 -5.84 14.92 13.56
C TRP A 105 -6.51 15.94 12.65
N LEU A 106 -7.47 15.49 11.84
CA LEU A 106 -8.23 16.37 10.94
C LEU A 106 -9.43 17.03 11.61
N ALA A 107 -9.88 16.58 12.76
CA ALA A 107 -11.06 17.12 13.44
C ALA A 107 -11.01 18.63 13.69
N PRO A 108 -9.90 19.25 14.09
CA PRO A 108 -9.82 20.70 14.24
C PRO A 108 -9.88 21.48 12.92
N ILE A 109 -9.63 20.86 11.79
CA ILE A 109 -9.53 21.50 10.47
C ILE A 109 -10.76 21.17 9.62
N LEU A 110 -11.16 19.91 9.59
CA LEU A 110 -12.30 19.40 8.80
C LEU A 110 -13.41 18.92 9.74
N CYS A 111 -13.89 19.81 10.60
CA CYS A 111 -14.78 19.52 11.73
C CYS A 111 -15.95 18.61 11.37
N PHE A 112 -16.72 18.94 10.32
CA PHE A 112 -17.90 18.16 9.94
C PHE A 112 -17.54 16.83 9.25
N THR A 113 -16.55 16.86 8.36
CA THR A 113 -16.11 15.64 7.66
C THR A 113 -15.51 14.63 8.61
N ALA A 114 -14.72 15.08 9.58
CA ALA A 114 -14.13 14.20 10.59
C ALA A 114 -15.21 13.61 11.51
N GLU A 115 -16.19 14.42 11.93
CA GLU A 115 -17.33 13.95 12.72
C GLU A 115 -18.16 12.92 11.97
N GLU A 116 -18.53 13.19 10.72
CA GLU A 116 -19.27 12.25 9.87
C GLU A 116 -18.53 10.92 9.72
N ALA A 117 -17.22 10.98 9.44
CA ALA A 117 -16.40 9.77 9.31
C ALA A 117 -16.27 9.00 10.62
N TRP A 118 -16.13 9.71 11.75
CA TRP A 118 -16.09 9.11 13.09
C TRP A 118 -17.37 8.37 13.42
N LEU A 119 -18.51 9.03 13.27
CA LEU A 119 -19.83 8.45 13.58
C LEU A 119 -20.19 7.28 12.66
N ALA A 120 -19.71 7.26 11.42
CA ALA A 120 -19.88 6.13 10.52
C ALA A 120 -19.19 4.86 11.03
N ARG A 121 -18.10 4.98 11.80
CA ARG A 121 -17.37 3.85 12.38
C ARG A 121 -17.72 3.59 13.86
N HIS A 122 -18.01 4.64 14.60
CA HIS A 122 -18.32 4.62 16.03
C HIS A 122 -19.71 5.22 16.27
N PRO A 123 -20.80 4.51 15.88
CA PRO A 123 -22.14 5.04 16.04
C PRO A 123 -22.52 5.14 17.53
N GLY A 124 -23.20 6.22 17.90
CA GLY A 124 -23.69 6.47 19.26
C GLY A 124 -23.91 7.96 19.53
N GLU A 125 -24.81 8.28 20.44
CA GLU A 125 -25.18 9.68 20.74
C GLU A 125 -24.08 10.45 21.47
N GLU A 126 -23.12 9.78 22.11
CA GLU A 126 -22.06 10.39 22.94
C GLU A 126 -20.64 10.15 22.39
N THR A 127 -20.50 9.79 21.11
CA THR A 127 -19.21 9.36 20.53
C THR A 127 -18.59 10.36 19.58
N SER A 128 -18.77 11.66 19.75
CA SER A 128 -18.18 12.69 18.88
C SER A 128 -16.66 12.62 18.82
N VAL A 129 -16.08 12.82 17.62
CA VAL A 129 -14.63 12.95 17.44
C VAL A 129 -14.07 14.14 18.19
N HIS A 130 -14.87 15.19 18.39
CA HIS A 130 -14.46 16.41 19.12
C HIS A 130 -14.32 16.22 20.62
N LEU A 131 -14.78 15.08 21.15
CA LEU A 131 -14.55 14.66 22.55
C LEU A 131 -13.31 13.76 22.68
N GLN A 132 -12.65 13.41 21.58
CA GLN A 132 -11.49 12.55 21.57
C GLN A 132 -10.19 13.35 21.72
N GLN A 133 -9.20 12.73 22.34
CA GLN A 133 -7.83 13.26 22.37
C GLN A 133 -7.07 12.78 21.12
N TYR A 134 -5.99 13.44 20.76
CA TYR A 134 -5.06 12.93 19.76
C TYR A 134 -4.50 11.56 20.22
N PRO A 135 -4.32 10.60 19.30
CA PRO A 135 -3.91 9.25 19.67
C PRO A 135 -2.47 9.27 20.23
N GLU A 136 -2.27 8.56 21.33
CA GLU A 136 -0.93 8.24 21.82
C GLU A 136 -0.38 7.08 20.99
N LEU A 137 0.74 7.34 20.29
CA LEU A 137 1.31 6.36 19.36
C LEU A 137 2.46 5.61 20.05
N PRO A 138 2.47 4.26 19.97
CA PRO A 138 3.51 3.45 20.59
C PRO A 138 4.91 3.81 20.08
N THR A 139 5.86 4.02 20.97
CA THR A 139 7.27 4.26 20.61
C THR A 139 7.89 3.08 19.85
N ALA A 140 7.36 1.86 20.05
CA ALA A 140 7.76 0.68 19.31
C ALA A 140 7.47 0.75 17.80
N TRP A 141 6.65 1.69 17.35
CA TRP A 141 6.44 1.94 15.90
C TRP A 141 7.60 2.68 15.26
N SER A 142 8.45 3.32 16.04
CA SER A 142 9.61 4.06 15.53
C SER A 142 10.68 3.10 15.03
N ASP A 143 10.91 3.06 13.73
CA ASP A 143 11.95 2.25 13.06
C ASP A 143 12.62 3.07 11.94
N PRO A 144 13.60 3.93 12.27
CA PRO A 144 14.29 4.77 11.29
C PRO A 144 15.05 3.97 10.23
N ALA A 145 15.58 2.79 10.59
CA ALA A 145 16.30 1.94 9.64
C ALA A 145 15.35 1.37 8.58
N LEU A 146 14.15 0.96 8.98
CA LEU A 146 13.11 0.52 8.07
C LEU A 146 12.65 1.68 7.17
N ALA A 147 12.51 2.88 7.70
CA ALA A 147 12.16 4.06 6.92
C ALA A 147 13.19 4.35 5.82
N GLU A 148 14.48 4.30 6.15
CA GLU A 148 15.57 4.47 5.17
C GLU A 148 15.56 3.37 4.10
N LYS A 149 15.32 2.12 4.48
CA LYS A 149 15.15 1.00 3.55
C LYS A 149 14.03 1.28 2.55
N TRP A 150 12.84 1.65 3.04
CA TRP A 150 11.67 1.90 2.18
C TRP A 150 11.80 3.15 1.33
N GLU A 151 12.55 4.16 1.75
CA GLU A 151 12.90 5.29 0.88
C GLU A 151 13.65 4.82 -0.38
N LYS A 152 14.61 3.90 -0.21
CA LYS A 152 15.37 3.33 -1.33
C LYS A 152 14.50 2.42 -2.20
N ILE A 153 13.65 1.57 -1.61
CA ILE A 153 12.67 0.75 -2.35
C ILE A 153 11.75 1.63 -3.20
N ARG A 154 11.27 2.74 -2.67
CA ARG A 154 10.44 3.71 -3.41
C ARG A 154 11.19 4.34 -4.60
N LYS A 155 12.51 4.55 -4.50
CA LYS A 155 13.34 4.99 -5.63
C LYS A 155 13.36 3.94 -6.74
N VAL A 156 13.58 2.66 -6.41
CA VAL A 156 13.52 1.56 -7.39
C VAL A 156 12.13 1.51 -8.04
N ARG A 157 11.05 1.52 -7.24
CA ARG A 157 9.68 1.52 -7.77
C ARG A 157 9.44 2.69 -8.71
N ARG A 158 9.97 3.87 -8.44
CA ARG A 158 9.82 5.05 -9.31
C ARG A 158 10.43 4.82 -10.70
N VAL A 159 11.59 4.15 -10.78
CA VAL A 159 12.20 3.81 -12.08
C VAL A 159 11.32 2.80 -12.82
N VAL A 160 10.84 1.75 -12.12
CA VAL A 160 9.95 0.74 -12.71
C VAL A 160 8.65 1.38 -13.21
N THR A 161 7.99 2.19 -12.39
CA THR A 161 6.74 2.85 -12.80
C THR A 161 6.97 3.81 -13.98
N GLY A 162 8.10 4.51 -14.03
CA GLY A 162 8.46 5.34 -15.17
C GLY A 162 8.62 4.53 -16.46
N ALA A 163 9.27 3.37 -16.40
CA ALA A 163 9.39 2.46 -17.52
C ALA A 163 8.02 1.93 -18.00
N LEU A 164 7.15 1.55 -17.05
CA LEU A 164 5.80 1.07 -17.36
C LEU A 164 4.90 2.16 -17.97
N GLU A 165 5.07 3.42 -17.59
CA GLU A 165 4.32 4.53 -18.19
C GLU A 165 4.71 4.76 -19.66
N LEU A 166 5.99 4.54 -20.05
CA LEU A 166 6.39 4.57 -21.46
C LEU A 166 5.71 3.44 -22.25
N GLU A 167 5.68 2.22 -21.71
CA GLU A 167 4.98 1.08 -22.35
C GLU A 167 3.48 1.40 -22.56
N ARG A 168 2.88 2.05 -21.55
CA ARG A 168 1.46 2.44 -21.61
C ARG A 168 1.24 3.58 -22.60
N ALA A 169 2.11 4.58 -22.65
CA ALA A 169 2.02 5.69 -23.61
C ALA A 169 2.13 5.21 -25.08
N GLU A 170 2.95 4.18 -25.32
CA GLU A 170 3.11 3.53 -26.62
C GLU A 170 2.07 2.44 -26.89
N LYS A 171 1.10 2.24 -25.97
CA LYS A 171 0.01 1.26 -26.07
C LYS A 171 0.50 -0.19 -26.19
N ARG A 172 1.70 -0.50 -25.69
CA ARG A 172 2.20 -1.88 -25.62
C ARG A 172 1.57 -2.65 -24.48
N ILE A 173 1.16 -1.96 -23.41
CA ILE A 173 0.37 -2.51 -22.30
C ILE A 173 -0.83 -1.59 -22.01
N GLY A 174 -1.94 -2.16 -21.54
CA GLY A 174 -3.10 -1.45 -21.01
C GLY A 174 -3.03 -1.30 -19.49
N SER A 175 -2.40 -2.26 -18.82
CA SER A 175 -2.24 -2.32 -17.36
C SER A 175 -0.83 -2.73 -16.98
N SER A 176 -0.34 -2.28 -15.83
CA SER A 176 0.93 -2.73 -15.26
C SER A 176 0.95 -4.25 -15.00
N LEU A 177 -0.21 -4.86 -14.76
CA LEU A 177 -0.36 -6.32 -14.60
C LEU A 177 -0.11 -7.11 -15.91
N GLU A 178 0.00 -6.46 -17.06
CA GLU A 178 0.39 -7.10 -18.31
C GLU A 178 1.91 -7.20 -18.48
N ALA A 179 2.68 -6.58 -17.57
CA ALA A 179 4.12 -6.51 -17.65
C ALA A 179 4.83 -7.48 -16.70
N HIS A 180 6.04 -7.87 -17.13
CA HIS A 180 7.07 -8.54 -16.36
C HIS A 180 8.39 -7.75 -16.50
N PRO A 181 8.62 -6.71 -15.67
CA PRO A 181 9.84 -5.94 -15.73
C PRO A 181 11.06 -6.74 -15.25
N GLN A 182 12.14 -6.66 -16.00
CA GLN A 182 13.47 -7.08 -15.58
C GLN A 182 14.18 -5.86 -15.02
N VAL A 183 14.48 -5.86 -13.73
CA VAL A 183 15.02 -4.72 -13.00
C VAL A 183 16.49 -5.00 -12.66
N TYR A 184 17.39 -4.24 -13.30
CA TYR A 184 18.82 -4.32 -13.11
C TYR A 184 19.23 -3.38 -11.99
N LEU A 185 19.87 -3.95 -10.97
CA LEU A 185 20.22 -3.27 -9.73
C LEU A 185 21.73 -3.34 -9.48
N ASP A 186 22.30 -2.27 -8.98
CA ASP A 186 23.61 -2.37 -8.34
C ASP A 186 23.54 -3.16 -7.03
N GLU A 187 24.72 -3.49 -6.46
CA GLU A 187 24.80 -4.30 -5.23
C GLU A 187 24.04 -3.67 -4.05
N ALA A 188 24.02 -2.33 -3.96
CA ALA A 188 23.37 -1.63 -2.86
C ALA A 188 21.85 -1.76 -2.94
N PHE A 189 21.26 -1.55 -4.11
CA PHE A 189 19.82 -1.73 -4.32
C PHE A 189 19.41 -3.20 -4.30
N ALA A 190 20.22 -4.12 -4.83
CA ALA A 190 19.96 -5.54 -4.80
C ALA A 190 19.86 -6.06 -3.34
N GLY A 191 20.77 -5.63 -2.46
CA GLY A 191 20.73 -5.96 -1.04
C GLY A 191 19.48 -5.43 -0.33
N ILE A 192 18.99 -4.26 -0.73
CA ILE A 192 17.78 -3.64 -0.16
C ILE A 192 16.51 -4.35 -0.63
N MET A 193 16.45 -4.75 -1.89
CA MET A 193 15.32 -5.45 -2.50
C MET A 193 15.25 -6.94 -2.10
N ALA A 194 16.33 -7.49 -1.54
CA ALA A 194 16.37 -8.89 -1.15
C ALA A 194 15.25 -9.23 -0.15
N GLY A 195 14.50 -10.30 -0.46
CA GLY A 195 13.39 -10.79 0.38
C GLY A 195 12.09 -9.97 0.27
N THR A 196 12.03 -8.98 -0.62
CA THR A 196 10.77 -8.29 -0.91
C THR A 196 10.00 -8.97 -2.05
N ASP A 197 8.68 -8.92 -2.02
CA ASP A 197 7.85 -9.29 -3.18
C ASP A 197 7.87 -8.13 -4.18
N SER A 198 8.76 -8.23 -5.15
CA SER A 198 8.96 -7.18 -6.15
C SER A 198 7.75 -7.01 -7.06
N ALA A 199 7.06 -8.10 -7.42
CA ALA A 199 5.87 -8.05 -8.25
C ALA A 199 4.73 -7.30 -7.53
N GLU A 200 4.55 -7.54 -6.24
CA GLU A 200 3.59 -6.80 -5.42
C GLU A 200 3.94 -5.31 -5.34
N ILE A 201 5.21 -4.99 -5.03
CA ILE A 201 5.67 -3.58 -4.88
C ILE A 201 5.50 -2.80 -6.20
N PHE A 202 5.76 -3.43 -7.34
CA PHE A 202 5.64 -2.79 -8.65
C PHE A 202 4.24 -2.85 -9.24
N ILE A 203 3.35 -3.64 -8.64
CA ILE A 203 1.97 -3.90 -9.10
C ILE A 203 2.02 -4.50 -10.52
N THR A 204 2.84 -5.52 -10.70
CA THR A 204 3.00 -6.29 -11.93
C THR A 204 2.61 -7.75 -11.71
N SER A 205 2.40 -8.52 -12.78
CA SER A 205 2.10 -9.96 -12.63
C SER A 205 3.31 -10.75 -12.16
N ASP A 206 4.49 -10.33 -12.61
CA ASP A 206 5.78 -10.88 -12.18
C ASP A 206 6.85 -9.79 -12.26
N ALA A 207 8.03 -10.00 -11.67
CA ALA A 207 9.19 -9.12 -11.78
C ALA A 207 10.48 -9.91 -11.51
N THR A 208 11.50 -9.68 -12.32
CA THR A 208 12.82 -10.29 -12.14
C THR A 208 13.83 -9.22 -11.69
N LEU A 209 14.60 -9.52 -10.65
CA LEU A 209 15.69 -8.66 -10.19
C LEU A 209 17.04 -9.26 -10.65
N GLU A 210 17.84 -8.43 -11.33
CA GLU A 210 19.12 -8.82 -11.90
C GLU A 210 20.24 -7.93 -11.36
N THR A 211 21.45 -8.48 -11.20
CA THR A 211 22.65 -7.75 -10.75
C THR A 211 23.67 -7.54 -11.85
N GLY A 212 23.34 -7.92 -13.09
CA GLY A 212 24.21 -7.78 -14.25
C GLY A 212 24.08 -6.40 -14.95
N PRO A 213 24.89 -6.16 -16.01
CA PRO A 213 24.73 -4.96 -16.81
C PRO A 213 23.38 -4.95 -17.53
N PRO A 214 22.66 -3.83 -17.54
CA PRO A 214 21.38 -3.73 -18.24
C PRO A 214 21.57 -3.82 -19.76
N PRO A 215 20.57 -4.30 -20.50
CA PRO A 215 20.60 -4.29 -21.96
C PRO A 215 20.59 -2.86 -22.52
N ALA A 216 21.07 -2.73 -23.76
CA ALA A 216 21.02 -1.42 -24.44
C ALA A 216 19.55 -0.96 -24.57
N GLY A 217 19.29 0.30 -24.21
CA GLY A 217 17.96 0.90 -24.27
C GLY A 217 17.09 0.65 -23.02
N ALA A 218 17.62 0.01 -21.96
CA ALA A 218 16.92 -0.07 -20.69
C ALA A 218 16.61 1.34 -20.15
N PHE A 219 15.42 1.49 -19.57
CA PHE A 219 14.98 2.76 -18.98
C PHE A 219 15.74 3.05 -17.68
N THR A 220 16.18 4.30 -17.52
CA THR A 220 16.86 4.79 -16.31
C THR A 220 16.33 6.16 -15.92
N LEU A 221 16.57 6.58 -14.68
CA LEU A 221 16.39 7.96 -14.22
C LEU A 221 17.73 8.52 -13.74
N ASP A 222 18.10 9.73 -14.18
CA ASP A 222 19.38 10.36 -13.85
C ASP A 222 19.60 10.56 -12.35
N ASP A 223 18.52 10.77 -11.61
CA ASP A 223 18.55 10.97 -10.15
C ASP A 223 18.44 9.65 -9.35
N VAL A 224 18.37 8.49 -10.02
CA VAL A 224 18.43 7.15 -9.42
C VAL A 224 19.48 6.30 -10.15
N PRO A 225 20.75 6.66 -10.05
CA PRO A 225 21.81 5.84 -10.64
C PRO A 225 21.84 4.45 -9.97
N GLY A 226 22.21 3.42 -10.73
CA GLY A 226 22.27 2.03 -10.24
C GLY A 226 20.99 1.23 -10.41
N VAL A 227 19.95 1.82 -11.03
CA VAL A 227 18.70 1.12 -11.35
C VAL A 227 18.38 1.31 -12.83
N ALA A 228 18.14 0.20 -13.55
CA ALA A 228 17.68 0.23 -14.94
C ALA A 228 16.57 -0.82 -15.15
N VAL A 229 15.65 -0.59 -16.07
CA VAL A 229 14.49 -1.45 -16.30
C VAL A 229 14.34 -1.78 -17.78
N ALA A 230 14.22 -3.08 -18.09
CA ALA A 230 13.78 -3.57 -19.38
C ALA A 230 12.42 -4.25 -19.21
N ASN A 231 11.39 -3.74 -19.90
CA ASN A 231 10.05 -4.32 -19.79
C ASN A 231 9.89 -5.50 -20.75
N GLY A 232 9.16 -6.52 -20.28
CA GLY A 232 8.65 -7.62 -21.07
C GLY A 232 7.18 -7.89 -20.76
N PRO A 233 6.49 -8.67 -21.59
CA PRO A 233 5.12 -9.10 -21.30
C PRO A 233 5.11 -10.15 -20.19
N ALA A 234 4.08 -10.13 -19.36
CA ALA A 234 3.82 -11.22 -18.43
C ALA A 234 3.43 -12.50 -19.17
N ALA A 235 3.86 -13.66 -18.67
CA ALA A 235 3.58 -14.96 -19.27
C ALA A 235 2.34 -15.61 -18.65
N GLY A 236 1.51 -16.24 -19.47
CA GLY A 236 0.30 -16.97 -19.05
C GLY A 236 -0.99 -16.28 -19.45
N GLU A 237 -2.08 -16.63 -18.75
CA GLU A 237 -3.42 -16.13 -19.01
C GLU A 237 -3.90 -15.21 -17.87
N LYS A 238 -4.85 -14.33 -18.20
CA LYS A 238 -5.37 -13.34 -17.26
C LYS A 238 -6.37 -13.97 -16.30
N CYS A 239 -6.07 -13.89 -15.00
CA CYS A 239 -7.05 -14.22 -13.98
C CYS A 239 -8.21 -13.19 -13.98
N VAL A 240 -9.45 -13.63 -14.17
CA VAL A 240 -10.62 -12.73 -14.26
C VAL A 240 -10.97 -12.03 -12.92
N ARG A 241 -10.42 -12.49 -11.79
CA ARG A 241 -10.70 -11.92 -10.48
C ARG A 241 -9.63 -10.91 -10.01
N CYS A 242 -8.34 -11.27 -10.03
CA CYS A 242 -7.26 -10.37 -9.59
C CYS A 242 -6.57 -9.66 -10.77
N PHE A 243 -6.88 -10.03 -12.00
CA PHE A 243 -6.36 -9.49 -13.25
C PHE A 243 -4.86 -9.71 -13.52
N ARG A 244 -4.14 -10.43 -12.65
CA ARG A 244 -2.76 -10.84 -12.92
C ARG A 244 -2.73 -11.85 -14.07
N ILE A 245 -1.69 -11.78 -14.87
CA ILE A 245 -1.39 -12.75 -15.94
C ILE A 245 -0.44 -13.79 -15.37
N LEU A 246 -0.88 -15.04 -15.29
CA LEU A 246 -0.15 -16.09 -14.59
C LEU A 246 -0.17 -17.41 -15.40
N PRO A 247 0.96 -18.17 -15.44
CA PRO A 247 1.03 -19.44 -16.19
C PRO A 247 0.06 -20.52 -15.69
N GLU A 248 -0.36 -20.44 -14.43
CA GLU A 248 -1.28 -21.40 -13.80
C GLU A 248 -2.75 -21.19 -14.16
N VAL A 249 -3.09 -20.07 -14.78
CA VAL A 249 -4.48 -19.79 -15.21
C VAL A 249 -4.75 -20.57 -16.50
N PRO A 250 -5.83 -21.41 -16.56
CA PRO A 250 -6.12 -22.20 -17.74
C PRO A 250 -6.44 -21.34 -18.97
N ALA A 251 -5.84 -21.69 -20.14
CA ALA A 251 -6.00 -20.97 -21.39
C ALA A 251 -7.37 -21.14 -22.05
N ASP A 252 -8.06 -22.24 -21.71
CA ASP A 252 -9.31 -22.70 -22.33
C ASP A 252 -10.56 -22.48 -21.45
N ALA A 253 -10.41 -21.75 -20.33
CA ALA A 253 -11.51 -21.40 -19.44
C ALA A 253 -11.94 -19.94 -19.68
N ASP A 254 -13.16 -19.72 -20.16
CA ASP A 254 -13.76 -18.38 -20.30
C ASP A 254 -13.79 -17.57 -18.97
N GLU A 255 -13.64 -18.25 -17.82
CA GLU A 255 -13.62 -17.68 -16.47
C GLU A 255 -12.46 -18.26 -15.63
N GLY A 256 -11.25 -18.29 -16.19
CA GLY A 256 -10.07 -18.79 -15.49
C GLY A 256 -9.66 -17.92 -14.33
N ILE A 257 -9.53 -18.52 -13.13
CA ILE A 257 -9.00 -17.86 -11.94
C ILE A 257 -7.75 -18.58 -11.43
N CYS A 258 -6.80 -17.81 -10.88
CA CYS A 258 -5.56 -18.36 -10.32
C CYS A 258 -5.81 -19.12 -9.01
N GLY A 259 -4.83 -19.94 -8.58
CA GLY A 259 -4.94 -20.76 -7.37
C GLY A 259 -5.27 -19.96 -6.12
N ARG A 260 -4.64 -18.78 -5.92
CA ARG A 260 -4.96 -17.86 -4.83
C ARG A 260 -6.43 -17.40 -4.85
N CYS A 261 -6.93 -17.03 -6.02
CA CYS A 261 -8.33 -16.60 -6.16
C CYS A 261 -9.31 -17.75 -5.96
N THR A 262 -8.97 -18.96 -6.42
CA THR A 262 -9.76 -20.17 -6.17
C THR A 262 -9.89 -20.45 -4.67
N ASP A 263 -8.76 -20.42 -3.95
CA ASP A 263 -8.75 -20.61 -2.50
C ASP A 263 -9.56 -19.52 -1.76
N ALA A 264 -9.39 -18.27 -2.16
CA ALA A 264 -10.14 -17.16 -1.56
C ALA A 264 -11.66 -17.25 -1.78
N VAL A 265 -12.10 -17.70 -2.95
CA VAL A 265 -13.53 -17.89 -3.25
C VAL A 265 -14.09 -19.08 -2.49
N ALA A 266 -13.35 -20.20 -2.44
CA ALA A 266 -13.78 -21.41 -1.71
C ALA A 266 -13.92 -21.19 -0.20
N ASN A 267 -13.15 -20.24 0.36
CA ASN A 267 -13.18 -19.90 1.79
C ASN A 267 -13.82 -18.51 2.05
N PHE A 268 -14.64 -18.03 1.12
CA PHE A 268 -15.36 -16.77 1.36
C PHE A 268 -16.40 -16.97 2.44
N PRO A 269 -16.44 -16.13 3.51
CA PRO A 269 -17.43 -16.25 4.55
C PRO A 269 -18.83 -16.16 3.93
N ALA A 270 -19.70 -17.13 4.24
CA ALA A 270 -21.10 -17.01 3.88
C ALA A 270 -21.64 -15.70 4.47
N ALA A 271 -22.38 -14.93 3.65
CA ALA A 271 -23.02 -13.72 4.15
C ALA A 271 -23.84 -14.10 5.39
N ALA A 272 -23.59 -13.43 6.52
CA ALA A 272 -24.48 -13.54 7.66
C ALA A 272 -25.83 -12.96 7.19
N GLU A 273 -26.86 -13.83 7.16
CA GLU A 273 -28.25 -13.46 6.86
C GLU A 273 -28.81 -12.45 7.87
#